data_3a27033d9ff651a853b7693b9272ebdb
#
_entry.id   3a27033d9ff651a853b7693b9272ebdb
#
_cell.length_a   1.000
_cell.length_b   1.000
_cell.length_c   1.000
_cell.angle_alpha   90.00
_cell.angle_beta   90.00
_cell.angle_gamma   90.00
#
_symmetry.space_group_name_H-M   'P 1'
#
loop_
_entity.id
_entity.type
_entity.pdbx_description
1 polymer ?
#
loop_
_entity_poly.entity_id
_entity_poly.type
_entity_poly.pdbx_seq_one_letter_code
_entity_poly.pdbx_strand_id
1 'polypeptide(L)'
;EDDDYDFGSGAGFYINATRSPWDQNYKMFDYVTEELPKLMTQALGCDSKRLGITGHSMGGHGALISALKRPDVFRSCSAFAPISNPINCPWGQKAFTGYLGPDQALWQEWDACELAHSSKFSGPILVDQGEADNFLEEQLKPDALATAFNKAGLNLIVRKQPDYDH
;
A
#
# COMPACT_ATOMS: atom_id res chain seq x y z
N GLU A 1 10.63 -4.60 20.16
CA GLU A 1 10.14 -3.26 19.75
C GLU A 1 11.34 -2.46 19.24
N ASP A 2 11.09 -1.53 18.33
CA ASP A 2 12.07 -0.58 17.83
C ASP A 2 11.73 0.82 18.36
N ASP A 3 12.72 1.65 18.62
CA ASP A 3 12.53 2.99 19.19
C ASP A 3 12.20 4.04 18.11
N ASP A 4 12.37 3.67 16.83
CA ASP A 4 12.11 4.58 15.72
C ASP A 4 10.61 4.69 15.41
N TYR A 5 10.11 5.91 15.24
CA TYR A 5 8.69 6.15 14.94
C TYR A 5 8.25 5.59 13.58
N ASP A 6 9.18 5.43 12.64
CA ASP A 6 8.93 5.00 11.26
C ASP A 6 9.32 3.55 11.01
N PHE A 7 9.57 2.76 12.07
CA PHE A 7 9.89 1.34 12.00
C PHE A 7 9.37 0.60 13.24
N GLY A 8 9.05 -0.68 13.11
CA GLY A 8 8.54 -1.46 14.23
C GLY A 8 7.07 -1.23 14.50
N SER A 9 6.72 -0.98 15.76
CA SER A 9 5.33 -0.87 16.20
C SER A 9 4.58 0.27 15.50
N GLY A 10 3.49 -0.06 14.83
CA GLY A 10 2.69 0.90 14.06
C GLY A 10 3.24 1.23 12.66
N ALA A 11 4.41 0.71 12.27
CA ALA A 11 5.07 1.03 11.01
C ALA A 11 5.41 -0.22 10.16
N GLY A 12 4.50 -1.19 10.12
CA GLY A 12 4.69 -2.48 9.43
C GLY A 12 4.50 -2.45 7.92
N PHE A 13 4.22 -1.30 7.31
CA PHE A 13 4.04 -1.10 5.86
C PHE A 13 3.03 -2.05 5.20
N TYR A 14 2.14 -2.65 5.97
CA TYR A 14 1.11 -3.59 5.48
C TYR A 14 1.66 -4.74 4.64
N ILE A 15 2.90 -5.13 4.88
CA ILE A 15 3.54 -6.28 4.25
C ILE A 15 3.55 -7.50 5.18
N ASN A 16 4.02 -8.64 4.66
CA ASN A 16 4.37 -9.80 5.47
C ASN A 16 5.88 -9.86 5.63
N ALA A 17 6.38 -9.56 6.82
CA ALA A 17 7.80 -9.65 7.10
C ALA A 17 8.31 -11.08 6.95
N THR A 18 9.54 -11.20 6.44
CA THR A 18 10.22 -12.49 6.22
C THR A 18 11.50 -12.64 7.06
N ARG A 19 11.88 -11.57 7.78
CA ARG A 19 13.09 -11.57 8.62
C ARG A 19 12.75 -11.61 10.09
N SER A 20 13.51 -12.41 10.84
CA SER A 20 13.47 -12.44 12.30
C SER A 20 13.96 -11.10 12.88
N PRO A 21 13.34 -10.62 13.97
CA PRO A 21 12.23 -11.22 14.72
C PRO A 21 10.83 -10.87 14.17
N TRP A 22 10.76 -10.09 13.10
CA TRP A 22 9.53 -9.50 12.57
C TRP A 22 8.62 -10.53 11.90
N ASP A 23 9.20 -11.59 11.30
CA ASP A 23 8.49 -12.65 10.59
C ASP A 23 7.46 -13.42 11.41
N GLN A 24 7.50 -13.31 12.72
CA GLN A 24 6.56 -14.00 13.62
C GLN A 24 5.19 -13.29 13.68
N ASN A 25 5.18 -11.95 13.73
CA ASN A 25 3.96 -11.18 14.04
C ASN A 25 3.66 -10.05 13.05
N TYR A 26 4.59 -9.65 12.20
CA TYR A 26 4.38 -8.58 11.23
C TYR A 26 3.83 -9.13 9.92
N LYS A 27 2.55 -9.52 9.95
CA LYS A 27 1.80 -10.13 8.85
C LYS A 27 0.55 -9.30 8.51
N MET A 28 0.71 -7.99 8.43
CA MET A 28 -0.41 -7.08 8.24
C MET A 28 -1.10 -7.24 6.89
N PHE A 29 -0.37 -7.70 5.87
CA PHE A 29 -0.99 -8.02 4.58
C PHE A 29 -2.03 -9.14 4.73
N ASP A 30 -1.66 -10.27 5.33
CA ASP A 30 -2.58 -11.39 5.56
C ASP A 30 -3.73 -10.99 6.48
N TYR A 31 -3.44 -10.21 7.53
CA TYR A 31 -4.48 -9.71 8.42
C TYR A 31 -5.54 -8.91 7.66
N VAL A 32 -5.12 -7.92 6.86
CA VAL A 32 -6.02 -7.02 6.13
C VAL A 32 -6.73 -7.73 4.97
N THR A 33 -6.06 -8.65 4.29
CA THR A 33 -6.61 -9.25 3.07
C THR A 33 -7.32 -10.58 3.30
N GLU A 34 -7.10 -11.23 4.44
CA GLU A 34 -7.68 -12.54 4.73
C GLU A 34 -8.46 -12.58 6.04
N GLU A 35 -7.80 -12.26 7.17
CA GLU A 35 -8.43 -12.43 8.49
C GLU A 35 -9.57 -11.44 8.70
N LEU A 36 -9.31 -10.16 8.47
CA LEU A 36 -10.29 -9.10 8.65
C LEU A 36 -11.53 -9.27 7.75
N PRO A 37 -11.42 -9.53 6.44
CA PRO A 37 -12.57 -9.82 5.58
C PRO A 37 -13.40 -11.01 6.04
N LYS A 38 -12.76 -12.09 6.51
CA LYS A 38 -13.45 -13.25 7.05
C LYS A 38 -14.22 -12.90 8.33
N LEU A 39 -13.57 -12.20 9.25
CA LEU A 39 -14.18 -11.75 10.50
C LEU A 39 -15.40 -10.86 10.24
N MET A 40 -15.27 -9.85 9.37
CA MET A 40 -16.35 -8.93 9.04
C MET A 40 -17.54 -9.64 8.38
N THR A 41 -17.27 -10.61 7.51
CA THR A 41 -18.32 -11.42 6.90
C THR A 41 -19.04 -12.28 7.94
N GLN A 42 -18.31 -12.94 8.82
CA GLN A 42 -18.87 -13.86 9.80
C GLN A 42 -19.58 -13.16 10.96
N ALA A 43 -18.97 -12.10 11.49
CA ALA A 43 -19.47 -11.42 12.68
C ALA A 43 -20.54 -10.35 12.37
N LEU A 44 -20.43 -9.68 11.23
CA LEU A 44 -21.30 -8.55 10.88
C LEU A 44 -22.14 -8.78 9.62
N GLY A 45 -22.03 -9.95 8.98
CA GLY A 45 -22.78 -10.26 7.76
C GLY A 45 -22.44 -9.39 6.55
N CYS A 46 -21.22 -8.81 6.52
CA CYS A 46 -20.77 -8.03 5.38
C CYS A 46 -20.70 -8.88 4.11
N ASP A 47 -21.08 -8.31 2.98
CA ASP A 47 -20.97 -8.98 1.69
C ASP A 47 -19.51 -9.03 1.23
N SER A 48 -18.89 -10.21 1.29
CA SER A 48 -17.50 -10.43 0.87
C SER A 48 -17.22 -10.13 -0.61
N LYS A 49 -18.27 -10.00 -1.43
CA LYS A 49 -18.14 -9.66 -2.86
C LYS A 49 -18.12 -8.15 -3.13
N ARG A 50 -18.31 -7.33 -2.10
CA ARG A 50 -18.47 -5.87 -2.20
C ARG A 50 -17.49 -5.11 -1.30
N LEU A 51 -16.29 -5.63 -1.12
CA LEU A 51 -15.28 -4.99 -0.30
C LEU A 51 -14.52 -3.94 -1.11
N GLY A 52 -14.42 -2.74 -0.56
CA GLY A 52 -13.46 -1.71 -0.97
C GLY A 52 -12.36 -1.61 0.06
N ILE A 53 -11.22 -1.03 -0.34
CA ILE A 53 -10.11 -0.76 0.57
C ILE A 53 -9.71 0.71 0.50
N THR A 54 -9.37 1.28 1.64
CA THR A 54 -8.91 2.67 1.73
C THR A 54 -7.80 2.80 2.75
N GLY A 55 -6.96 3.82 2.59
CA GLY A 55 -5.90 4.14 3.53
C GLY A 55 -5.23 5.47 3.23
N HIS A 56 -4.51 6.00 4.23
CA HIS A 56 -3.77 7.24 4.15
C HIS A 56 -2.28 6.97 4.36
N SER A 57 -1.40 7.67 3.64
CA SER A 57 0.06 7.61 3.78
C SER A 57 0.60 6.18 3.62
N MET A 58 1.24 5.62 4.64
CA MET A 58 1.62 4.20 4.70
C MET A 58 0.40 3.27 4.54
N GLY A 59 -0.77 3.64 5.09
CA GLY A 59 -2.02 2.90 4.86
C GLY A 59 -2.53 3.03 3.44
N GLY A 60 -2.26 4.13 2.75
CA GLY A 60 -2.51 4.30 1.31
C GLY A 60 -1.66 3.36 0.47
N HIS A 61 -0.38 3.20 0.81
CA HIS A 61 0.48 2.16 0.27
C HIS A 61 -0.14 0.77 0.49
N GLY A 62 -0.53 0.47 1.73
CA GLY A 62 -1.17 -0.81 2.08
C GLY A 62 -2.45 -1.08 1.28
N ALA A 63 -3.28 -0.05 1.05
CA ALA A 63 -4.49 -0.17 0.24
C ALA A 63 -4.17 -0.49 -1.22
N LEU A 64 -3.18 0.20 -1.81
CA LEU A 64 -2.75 -0.04 -3.19
C LEU A 64 -2.23 -1.47 -3.39
N ILE A 65 -1.27 -1.91 -2.58
CA ILE A 65 -0.71 -3.26 -2.74
C ILE A 65 -1.75 -4.35 -2.48
N SER A 66 -2.66 -4.14 -1.52
CA SER A 66 -3.73 -5.09 -1.23
C SER A 66 -4.69 -5.23 -2.40
N ALA A 67 -5.15 -4.14 -3.00
CA ALA A 67 -6.00 -4.18 -4.17
C ALA A 67 -5.32 -4.86 -5.36
N LEU A 68 -4.06 -4.51 -5.65
CA LEU A 68 -3.32 -5.05 -6.77
C LEU A 68 -3.00 -6.55 -6.64
N LYS A 69 -2.69 -7.02 -5.43
CA LYS A 69 -2.37 -8.44 -5.15
C LYS A 69 -3.61 -9.30 -4.91
N ARG A 70 -4.73 -8.70 -4.47
CA ARG A 70 -5.97 -9.41 -4.14
C ARG A 70 -7.19 -8.87 -4.90
N PRO A 71 -7.15 -8.91 -6.25
CA PRO A 71 -8.29 -8.51 -7.08
C PRO A 71 -9.51 -9.41 -6.91
N ASP A 72 -9.32 -10.59 -6.32
CA ASP A 72 -10.38 -11.51 -5.90
C ASP A 72 -11.16 -10.99 -4.68
N VAL A 73 -10.52 -10.21 -3.80
CA VAL A 73 -11.11 -9.70 -2.56
C VAL A 73 -11.70 -8.31 -2.74
N PHE A 74 -10.92 -7.37 -3.27
CA PHE A 74 -11.31 -5.96 -3.32
C PHE A 74 -11.90 -5.56 -4.68
N ARG A 75 -12.87 -4.62 -4.66
CA ARG A 75 -13.57 -4.11 -5.84
C ARG A 75 -13.26 -2.65 -6.16
N SER A 76 -12.73 -1.91 -5.18
CA SER A 76 -12.28 -0.53 -5.33
C SER A 76 -11.15 -0.23 -4.37
N CYS A 77 -10.33 0.76 -4.70
CA CYS A 77 -9.25 1.24 -3.86
C CYS A 77 -9.29 2.77 -3.80
N SER A 78 -9.15 3.34 -2.60
CA SER A 78 -8.95 4.78 -2.42
C SER A 78 -7.73 5.00 -1.53
N ALA A 79 -6.73 5.71 -2.04
CA ALA A 79 -5.49 5.98 -1.33
C ALA A 79 -5.29 7.49 -1.20
N PHE A 80 -5.12 7.96 0.03
CA PHE A 80 -4.92 9.36 0.35
C PHE A 80 -3.46 9.58 0.70
N ALA A 81 -2.81 10.51 0.01
CA ALA A 81 -1.38 10.81 0.17
C ALA A 81 -0.50 9.54 0.29
N PRO A 82 -0.65 8.53 -0.60
CA PRO A 82 0.00 7.24 -0.41
C PRO A 82 1.51 7.30 -0.62
N ILE A 83 2.25 6.47 0.12
CA ILE A 83 3.64 6.13 -0.25
C ILE A 83 3.56 5.24 -1.49
N SER A 84 3.72 5.84 -2.67
CA SER A 84 3.37 5.21 -3.95
C SER A 84 4.45 4.29 -4.51
N ASN A 85 5.71 4.59 -4.20
CA ASN A 85 6.86 3.86 -4.74
C ASN A 85 7.92 3.63 -3.64
N PRO A 86 7.62 2.78 -2.65
CA PRO A 86 8.46 2.57 -1.46
C PRO A 86 9.89 2.11 -1.76
N ILE A 87 10.13 1.41 -2.85
CA ILE A 87 11.49 1.02 -3.27
C ILE A 87 12.38 2.25 -3.48
N ASN A 88 11.81 3.36 -3.92
CA ASN A 88 12.50 4.58 -4.29
C ASN A 88 12.30 5.74 -3.30
N CYS A 89 11.89 5.45 -2.06
CA CYS A 89 11.79 6.46 -1.02
C CYS A 89 12.43 6.00 0.30
N PRO A 90 12.96 6.93 1.11
CA PRO A 90 13.68 6.60 2.35
C PRO A 90 12.90 5.73 3.33
N TRP A 91 11.64 6.05 3.59
CA TRP A 91 10.80 5.25 4.50
C TRP A 91 10.60 3.81 4.03
N GLY A 92 10.32 3.65 2.75
CA GLY A 92 10.12 2.31 2.17
C GLY A 92 11.41 1.50 2.16
N GLN A 93 12.54 2.10 1.80
CA GLN A 93 13.85 1.43 1.81
C GLN A 93 14.23 0.97 3.22
N LYS A 94 13.99 1.79 4.24
CA LYS A 94 14.23 1.43 5.65
C LYS A 94 13.35 0.25 6.05
N ALA A 95 12.05 0.34 5.80
CA ALA A 95 11.08 -0.70 6.16
C ALA A 95 11.39 -2.02 5.45
N PHE A 96 11.61 -1.99 4.13
CA PHE A 96 11.84 -3.19 3.35
C PHE A 96 13.19 -3.84 3.68
N THR A 97 14.24 -3.05 3.92
CA THR A 97 15.51 -3.59 4.41
C THR A 97 15.34 -4.33 5.73
N GLY A 98 14.58 -3.75 6.67
CA GLY A 98 14.34 -4.35 7.97
C GLY A 98 13.47 -5.60 7.93
N TYR A 99 12.33 -5.53 7.22
CA TYR A 99 11.33 -6.60 7.21
C TYR A 99 11.58 -7.70 6.19
N LEU A 100 12.15 -7.37 5.02
CA LEU A 100 12.35 -8.31 3.90
C LEU A 100 13.83 -8.64 3.68
N GLY A 101 14.73 -7.76 4.10
CA GLY A 101 16.18 -7.91 3.88
C GLY A 101 16.69 -7.05 2.72
N PRO A 102 18.01 -7.13 2.44
CA PRO A 102 18.67 -6.25 1.48
C PRO A 102 18.44 -6.65 0.01
N ASP A 103 17.82 -7.80 -0.26
CA ASP A 103 17.53 -8.24 -1.62
C ASP A 103 16.36 -7.46 -2.19
N GLN A 104 16.65 -6.47 -3.03
CA GLN A 104 15.65 -5.61 -3.65
C GLN A 104 14.70 -6.34 -4.59
N ALA A 105 15.04 -7.52 -5.08
CA ALA A 105 14.12 -8.32 -5.87
C ALA A 105 12.87 -8.73 -5.08
N LEU A 106 13.01 -8.93 -3.76
CA LEU A 106 11.89 -9.25 -2.87
C LEU A 106 10.98 -8.03 -2.61
N TRP A 107 11.49 -6.80 -2.80
CA TRP A 107 10.73 -5.59 -2.57
C TRP A 107 9.69 -5.30 -3.67
N GLN A 108 9.98 -5.77 -4.89
CA GLN A 108 9.09 -5.56 -6.05
C GLN A 108 7.68 -6.11 -5.81
N GLU A 109 7.56 -7.17 -5.03
CA GLU A 109 6.26 -7.75 -4.66
C GLU A 109 5.43 -6.87 -3.73
N TRP A 110 6.02 -5.82 -3.18
CA TRP A 110 5.41 -4.91 -2.21
C TRP A 110 5.41 -3.44 -2.66
N ASP A 111 5.71 -3.18 -3.92
CA ASP A 111 5.69 -1.84 -4.50
C ASP A 111 4.56 -1.71 -5.53
N ALA A 112 3.68 -0.71 -5.36
CA ALA A 112 2.52 -0.55 -6.22
C ALA A 112 2.90 -0.26 -7.68
N CYS A 113 4.01 0.46 -7.91
CA CYS A 113 4.48 0.76 -9.27
C CYS A 113 4.96 -0.51 -9.99
N GLU A 114 5.64 -1.40 -9.27
CA GLU A 114 6.11 -2.67 -9.80
C GLU A 114 4.95 -3.66 -10.03
N LEU A 115 4.03 -3.75 -9.06
CA LEU A 115 2.87 -4.63 -9.14
C LEU A 115 1.90 -4.26 -10.28
N ALA A 116 1.88 -3.00 -10.70
CA ALA A 116 0.99 -2.52 -11.76
C ALA A 116 1.09 -3.35 -13.04
N HIS A 117 2.31 -3.77 -13.41
CA HIS A 117 2.57 -4.49 -14.67
C HIS A 117 1.95 -5.89 -14.74
N SER A 118 1.75 -6.54 -13.60
CA SER A 118 1.25 -7.93 -13.51
C SER A 118 -0.13 -8.03 -12.87
N SER A 119 -0.65 -6.96 -12.30
CA SER A 119 -1.94 -6.97 -11.61
C SER A 119 -3.11 -7.22 -12.55
N LYS A 120 -4.08 -7.99 -12.04
CA LYS A 120 -5.37 -8.23 -12.70
C LYS A 120 -6.50 -7.40 -12.07
N PHE A 121 -6.17 -6.42 -11.25
CA PHE A 121 -7.16 -5.55 -10.64
C PHE A 121 -7.83 -4.69 -11.72
N SER A 122 -9.16 -4.75 -11.79
CA SER A 122 -9.97 -4.04 -12.79
C SER A 122 -10.91 -3.00 -12.19
N GLY A 123 -10.93 -2.89 -10.86
CA GLY A 123 -11.74 -1.92 -10.16
C GLY A 123 -11.21 -0.48 -10.28
N PRO A 124 -12.00 0.52 -9.90
CA PRO A 124 -11.55 1.90 -9.87
C PRO A 124 -10.52 2.10 -8.75
N ILE A 125 -9.49 2.90 -9.04
CA ILE A 125 -8.48 3.33 -8.09
C ILE A 125 -8.49 4.85 -8.03
N LEU A 126 -8.70 5.40 -6.83
CA LEU A 126 -8.60 6.83 -6.55
C LEU A 126 -7.35 7.10 -5.73
N VAL A 127 -6.57 8.07 -6.16
CA VAL A 127 -5.51 8.69 -5.36
C VAL A 127 -5.84 10.16 -5.15
N ASP A 128 -5.87 10.60 -3.91
CA ASP A 128 -6.07 12.00 -3.54
C ASP A 128 -4.80 12.50 -2.85
N GLN A 129 -4.20 13.59 -3.36
CA GLN A 129 -2.90 14.07 -2.94
C GLN A 129 -2.88 15.58 -2.75
N GLY A 130 -2.48 16.03 -1.57
CA GLY A 130 -2.23 17.44 -1.29
C GLY A 130 -0.98 17.95 -2.01
N GLU A 131 -1.08 19.11 -2.67
CA GLU A 131 0.06 19.70 -3.38
C GLU A 131 1.02 20.46 -2.45
N ALA A 132 0.56 20.84 -1.23
CA ALA A 132 1.38 21.45 -0.20
C ALA A 132 1.99 20.42 0.78
N ASP A 133 1.89 19.14 0.48
CA ASP A 133 2.41 18.06 1.31
C ASP A 133 3.94 18.06 1.35
N ASN A 134 4.51 18.19 2.53
CA ASN A 134 5.96 18.24 2.73
C ASN A 134 6.68 16.94 2.36
N PHE A 135 5.96 15.82 2.26
CA PHE A 135 6.51 14.50 1.91
C PHE A 135 6.35 14.17 0.41
N LEU A 136 5.68 15.05 -0.34
CA LEU A 136 5.27 14.80 -1.73
C LEU A 136 6.41 14.26 -2.60
N GLU A 137 7.53 14.98 -2.64
CA GLU A 137 8.63 14.69 -3.56
C GLU A 137 9.55 13.57 -3.06
N GLU A 138 9.82 13.54 -1.76
CA GLU A 138 10.79 12.60 -1.21
C GLU A 138 10.20 11.22 -0.93
N GLN A 139 8.98 11.19 -0.36
CA GLN A 139 8.39 9.96 0.16
C GLN A 139 7.20 9.43 -0.65
N LEU A 140 6.30 10.31 -1.13
CA LEU A 140 5.01 9.86 -1.64
C LEU A 140 5.02 9.52 -3.14
N LYS A 141 5.65 10.32 -3.96
CA LYS A 141 5.91 10.08 -5.41
C LYS A 141 4.65 9.70 -6.23
N PRO A 142 3.55 10.45 -6.16
CA PRO A 142 2.31 10.10 -6.87
C PRO A 142 2.46 10.07 -8.40
N ASP A 143 3.39 10.83 -8.96
CA ASP A 143 3.61 10.88 -10.41
C ASP A 143 4.29 9.58 -10.93
N ALA A 144 5.12 8.92 -10.10
CA ALA A 144 5.66 7.60 -10.42
C ALA A 144 4.52 6.56 -10.51
N LEU A 145 3.57 6.59 -9.57
CA LEU A 145 2.40 5.74 -9.59
C LEU A 145 1.54 5.98 -10.83
N ALA A 146 1.23 7.25 -11.13
CA ALA A 146 0.43 7.62 -12.30
C ALA A 146 1.07 7.11 -13.59
N THR A 147 2.39 7.23 -13.71
CA THR A 147 3.14 6.73 -14.86
C THR A 147 3.04 5.21 -14.99
N ALA A 148 3.30 4.47 -13.90
CA ALA A 148 3.26 3.00 -13.90
C ALA A 148 1.87 2.47 -14.21
N PHE A 149 0.83 3.06 -13.59
CA PHE A 149 -0.55 2.61 -13.76
C PHE A 149 -1.11 2.92 -15.14
N ASN A 150 -0.81 4.10 -15.69
CA ASN A 150 -1.18 4.44 -17.07
C ASN A 150 -0.54 3.47 -18.08
N LYS A 151 0.74 3.15 -17.90
CA LYS A 151 1.45 2.19 -18.74
C LYS A 151 0.83 0.78 -18.66
N ALA A 152 0.36 0.39 -17.49
CA ALA A 152 -0.31 -0.89 -17.25
C ALA A 152 -1.79 -0.91 -17.68
N GLY A 153 -2.40 0.23 -18.01
CA GLY A 153 -3.81 0.35 -18.37
C GLY A 153 -4.77 0.16 -17.19
N LEU A 154 -4.31 0.42 -15.97
CA LEU A 154 -5.16 0.39 -14.77
C LEU A 154 -6.06 1.62 -14.69
N ASN A 155 -7.27 1.44 -14.16
CA ASN A 155 -8.26 2.52 -14.01
C ASN A 155 -7.94 3.40 -12.79
N LEU A 156 -7.00 4.33 -12.97
CA LEU A 156 -6.51 5.25 -11.95
C LEU A 156 -7.05 6.66 -12.18
N ILE A 157 -7.56 7.26 -11.12
CA ILE A 157 -7.87 8.68 -11.02
C ILE A 157 -6.94 9.28 -9.96
N VAL A 158 -6.09 10.22 -10.35
CA VAL A 158 -5.29 11.03 -9.41
C VAL A 158 -5.91 12.42 -9.33
N ARG A 159 -6.26 12.85 -8.12
CA ARG A 159 -6.71 14.21 -7.84
C ARG A 159 -5.63 14.92 -7.02
N LYS A 160 -5.13 16.02 -7.53
CA LYS A 160 -4.23 16.91 -6.79
C LYS A 160 -5.06 18.02 -6.15
N GLN A 161 -4.86 18.25 -4.87
CA GLN A 161 -5.61 19.21 -4.05
C GLN A 161 -4.70 20.39 -3.74
N PRO A 162 -4.88 21.57 -4.40
CA PRO A 162 -4.11 22.76 -4.10
C PRO A 162 -4.22 23.15 -2.62
N ASP A 163 -3.12 23.60 -2.04
CA ASP A 163 -3.03 24.09 -0.65
C ASP A 163 -3.31 23.06 0.47
N TYR A 164 -3.56 21.80 0.13
CA TYR A 164 -3.69 20.73 1.14
C TYR A 164 -2.32 20.13 1.47
N ASP A 165 -2.09 19.90 2.74
CA ASP A 165 -0.93 19.19 3.29
C ASP A 165 -1.14 17.66 3.29
N HIS A 166 -0.43 16.96 4.21
CA HIS A 166 -0.44 15.49 4.29
C HIS A 166 -1.76 14.88 4.75
#